data_e0b0c34a03e0b3bdf51c2b4a60712faf
#
_entry.id   e0b0c34a03e0b3bdf51c2b4a60712faf
#
_cell.length_a   1.000
_cell.length_b   1.000
_cell.length_c   1.000
_cell.angle_alpha   90.00
_cell.angle_beta   90.00
_cell.angle_gamma   90.00
#
_symmetry.space_group_name_H-M   'P 1'
#
loop_
_entity.id
_entity.type
_entity.pdbx_description
1 polymer ?
#
loop_
_entity_poly.entity_id
_entity_poly.type
_entity_poly.pdbx_seq_one_letter_code
_entity_poly.pdbx_strand_id
1 'polypeptide(L)'
;MILIRKIKTAINLIKKYFSTLHITKNLIKGSVPLYNLKLVEKSDLMVLVPHADDEWIGCSSLLQKYSDYTFLVNVDMSGDGEPIEIHNERYKELMNVIVKYNLKHFTLKGDYNIKIEQLSKLLLEKKPNYIAVPCYVDWHEEHIETMHILKNALEMIKSKWGG
;
A
#
# COMPACT_ATOMS: atom_id res chain seq x y z
N MET A 1 -36.47 0.01 10.41
CA MET A 1 -35.23 0.73 10.03
C MET A 1 -33.98 -0.16 10.00
N ILE A 2 -33.74 -0.98 11.03
CA ILE A 2 -32.54 -1.88 11.13
C ILE A 2 -32.49 -2.92 10.02
N LEU A 3 -33.61 -3.55 9.63
CA LEU A 3 -33.65 -4.57 8.59
C LEU A 3 -33.25 -4.02 7.21
N ILE A 4 -33.71 -2.82 6.85
CA ILE A 4 -33.38 -2.17 5.57
C ILE A 4 -31.88 -1.87 5.49
N ARG A 5 -31.26 -1.45 6.60
CA ARG A 5 -29.82 -1.20 6.69
C ARG A 5 -29.02 -2.49 6.49
N LYS A 6 -29.42 -3.61 7.12
CA LYS A 6 -28.79 -4.92 6.94
C LYS A 6 -28.89 -5.42 5.50
N ILE A 7 -30.05 -5.24 4.84
CA ILE A 7 -30.25 -5.62 3.45
C ILE A 7 -29.35 -4.80 2.52
N LYS A 8 -29.25 -3.47 2.71
CA LYS A 8 -28.36 -2.61 1.92
C LYS A 8 -26.88 -3.04 2.08
N THR A 9 -26.46 -3.33 3.31
CA THR A 9 -25.09 -3.82 3.56
C THR A 9 -24.83 -5.14 2.84
N ALA A 10 -25.74 -6.11 2.93
CA ALA A 10 -25.61 -7.39 2.22
C ALA A 10 -25.52 -7.21 0.70
N ILE A 11 -26.36 -6.34 0.11
CA ILE A 11 -26.33 -6.04 -1.33
C ILE A 11 -24.98 -5.42 -1.73
N ASN A 12 -24.44 -4.49 -0.92
CA ASN A 12 -23.15 -3.87 -1.20
C ASN A 12 -22.00 -4.89 -1.12
N LEU A 13 -22.01 -5.80 -0.15
CA LEU A 13 -21.03 -6.89 -0.03
C LEU A 13 -21.09 -7.81 -1.26
N ILE A 14 -22.29 -8.19 -1.71
CA ILE A 14 -22.47 -9.02 -2.91
C ILE A 14 -21.93 -8.31 -4.15
N LYS A 15 -22.26 -7.02 -4.33
CA LYS A 15 -21.73 -6.23 -5.45
C LYS A 15 -20.21 -6.14 -5.43
N LYS A 16 -19.61 -5.88 -4.25
CA LYS A 16 -18.16 -5.82 -4.05
C LYS A 16 -17.54 -7.18 -4.41
N TYR A 17 -18.10 -8.30 -3.94
CA TYR A 17 -17.64 -9.65 -4.27
C TYR A 17 -17.62 -9.93 -5.78
N PHE A 18 -18.71 -9.65 -6.50
CA PHE A 18 -18.77 -9.86 -7.95
C PHE A 18 -17.82 -8.93 -8.73
N SER A 19 -17.67 -7.68 -8.31
CA SER A 19 -16.68 -6.76 -8.87
C SER A 19 -15.26 -7.30 -8.71
N THR A 20 -14.92 -7.74 -7.50
CA THR A 20 -13.61 -8.33 -7.18
C THR A 20 -13.34 -9.56 -8.04
N LEU A 21 -14.30 -10.50 -8.15
CA LEU A 21 -14.19 -11.67 -9.02
C LEU A 21 -13.95 -11.31 -10.49
N HIS A 22 -14.66 -10.30 -11.00
CA HIS A 22 -14.51 -9.85 -12.38
C HIS A 22 -13.11 -9.27 -12.64
N ILE A 23 -12.62 -8.42 -11.74
CA ILE A 23 -11.28 -7.82 -11.83
C ILE A 23 -10.22 -8.92 -11.72
N THR A 24 -10.34 -9.84 -10.75
CA THR A 24 -9.40 -10.95 -10.57
C THR A 24 -9.33 -11.84 -11.82
N LYS A 25 -10.48 -12.19 -12.43
CA LYS A 25 -10.51 -12.95 -13.69
C LYS A 25 -9.80 -12.24 -14.83
N ASN A 26 -9.96 -10.92 -14.93
CA ASN A 26 -9.32 -10.12 -15.98
C ASN A 26 -7.81 -9.99 -15.73
N LEU A 27 -7.39 -9.82 -14.49
CA LEU A 27 -5.99 -9.81 -14.09
C LEU A 27 -5.32 -11.16 -14.39
N ILE A 28 -5.98 -12.29 -14.06
CA ILE A 28 -5.45 -13.63 -14.33
C ILE A 28 -5.33 -13.89 -15.84
N LYS A 29 -6.28 -13.40 -16.65
CA LYS A 29 -6.23 -13.55 -18.12
C LYS A 29 -5.14 -12.71 -18.78
N GLY A 30 -4.78 -11.57 -18.17
CA GLY A 30 -3.75 -10.65 -18.67
C GLY A 30 -2.40 -10.78 -17.96
N SER A 31 -2.30 -11.62 -16.91
CA SER A 31 -1.12 -11.67 -16.08
C SER A 31 0.02 -12.41 -16.74
N VAL A 32 1.10 -11.70 -16.92
CA VAL A 32 2.44 -12.29 -16.90
C VAL A 32 2.58 -13.04 -15.56
N PRO A 33 2.99 -14.32 -15.57
CA PRO A 33 3.16 -15.08 -14.34
C PRO A 33 4.10 -14.33 -13.38
N LEU A 34 3.59 -13.93 -12.22
CA LEU A 34 4.30 -13.18 -11.17
C LEU A 34 5.55 -13.89 -10.62
N TYR A 35 5.73 -15.19 -10.89
CA TYR A 35 6.88 -15.98 -10.41
C TYR A 35 8.22 -15.65 -11.07
N ASN A 36 8.23 -14.78 -12.08
CA ASN A 36 9.43 -14.35 -12.78
C ASN A 36 9.82 -12.90 -12.55
N LEU A 37 9.23 -12.22 -11.58
CA LEU A 37 9.80 -10.96 -11.07
C LEU A 37 11.15 -11.27 -10.40
N LYS A 38 12.17 -11.51 -11.22
CA LYS A 38 13.55 -11.33 -10.77
C LYS A 38 13.72 -9.82 -10.61
N LEU A 39 13.52 -9.34 -9.39
CA LEU A 39 14.06 -8.04 -9.04
C LEU A 39 15.53 -8.08 -9.46
N VAL A 40 15.92 -7.17 -10.33
CA VAL A 40 17.32 -7.09 -10.74
C VAL A 40 18.12 -6.82 -9.48
N GLU A 41 19.18 -7.59 -9.26
CA GLU A 41 20.05 -7.40 -8.12
C GLU A 41 20.47 -5.92 -8.02
N LYS A 42 20.35 -5.34 -6.83
CA LYS A 42 20.62 -3.92 -6.52
C LYS A 42 19.61 -2.91 -7.09
N SER A 43 18.38 -3.31 -7.31
CA SER A 43 17.33 -2.35 -7.71
C SER A 43 16.65 -1.75 -6.49
N ASP A 44 16.51 -0.43 -6.49
CA ASP A 44 15.82 0.28 -5.42
C ASP A 44 14.33 -0.10 -5.40
N LEU A 45 13.91 -0.65 -4.27
CA LEU A 45 12.54 -1.07 -4.00
C LEU A 45 11.89 -0.09 -3.01
N MET A 46 10.73 0.43 -3.35
CA MET A 46 9.86 1.13 -2.41
C MET A 46 8.70 0.21 -2.02
N VAL A 47 8.46 0.08 -0.73
CA VAL A 47 7.33 -0.70 -0.19
C VAL A 47 6.35 0.27 0.46
N LEU A 48 5.13 0.37 -0.06
CA LEU A 48 4.05 1.16 0.53
C LEU A 48 3.16 0.25 1.36
N VAL A 49 2.98 0.59 2.63
CA VAL A 49 2.11 -0.14 3.56
C VAL A 49 1.04 0.79 4.11
N PRO A 50 -0.24 0.38 4.07
CA PRO A 50 -1.35 1.15 4.63
C PRO A 50 -1.22 1.33 6.14
N HIS A 51 -0.96 0.25 6.85
CA HIS A 51 -0.84 0.20 8.30
C HIS A 51 0.52 -0.34 8.73
N ALA A 52 0.84 -0.14 10.00
CA ALA A 52 2.08 -0.57 10.61
C ALA A 52 2.00 -2.04 11.05
N ASP A 53 1.90 -2.99 10.14
CA ASP A 53 2.00 -4.45 10.28
C ASP A 53 1.97 -5.10 8.89
N ASP A 54 1.45 -4.40 7.89
CA ASP A 54 1.31 -4.89 6.52
C ASP A 54 2.65 -5.19 5.84
N GLU A 55 3.74 -4.50 6.24
CA GLU A 55 5.08 -4.75 5.72
C GLU A 55 5.54 -6.16 6.02
N TRP A 56 5.18 -6.70 7.20
CA TRP A 56 5.53 -8.06 7.57
C TRP A 56 4.59 -9.08 6.95
N ILE A 57 3.30 -8.82 6.96
CA ILE A 57 2.27 -9.73 6.42
C ILE A 57 2.41 -9.86 4.91
N GLY A 58 2.53 -8.73 4.20
CA GLY A 58 2.53 -8.68 2.74
C GLY A 58 3.89 -8.79 2.07
N CYS A 59 4.96 -8.34 2.74
CA CYS A 59 6.27 -8.13 2.12
C CYS A 59 7.43 -8.81 2.84
N SER A 60 7.21 -9.69 3.83
CA SER A 60 8.27 -10.31 4.62
C SER A 60 9.38 -10.97 3.79
N SER A 61 9.03 -11.69 2.74
CA SER A 61 10.01 -12.33 1.85
C SER A 61 10.83 -11.32 1.02
N LEU A 62 10.22 -10.19 0.63
CA LEU A 62 10.92 -9.09 -0.03
C LEU A 62 11.88 -8.41 0.93
N LEU A 63 11.43 -8.12 2.16
CA LEU A 63 12.26 -7.48 3.18
C LEU A 63 13.44 -8.36 3.58
N GLN A 64 13.25 -9.68 3.74
CA GLN A 64 14.33 -10.61 4.05
C GLN A 64 15.39 -10.67 2.96
N LYS A 65 15.01 -10.54 1.70
CA LYS A 65 15.92 -10.68 0.57
C LYS A 65 16.54 -9.37 0.09
N TYR A 66 15.83 -8.26 0.22
CA TYR A 66 16.16 -6.98 -0.41
C TYR A 66 16.21 -5.81 0.58
N SER A 67 16.35 -6.04 1.89
CA SER A 67 16.34 -4.98 2.91
C SER A 67 17.30 -3.83 2.60
N ASP A 68 18.50 -4.12 2.14
CA ASP A 68 19.56 -3.12 1.85
C ASP A 68 19.15 -2.13 0.73
N TYR A 69 18.21 -2.54 -0.12
CA TYR A 69 17.71 -1.76 -1.26
C TYR A 69 16.27 -1.30 -1.08
N THR A 70 15.70 -1.53 0.11
CA THR A 70 14.30 -1.24 0.39
C THR A 70 14.15 0.08 1.14
N PHE A 71 13.24 0.92 0.64
CA PHE A 71 12.73 2.09 1.32
C PHE A 71 11.25 1.86 1.68
N LEU A 72 10.95 1.82 2.98
CA LEU A 72 9.61 1.56 3.48
C LEU A 72 8.84 2.87 3.65
N VAL A 73 7.62 2.94 3.13
CA VAL A 73 6.70 4.07 3.31
C VAL A 73 5.45 3.57 4.01
N ASN A 74 5.30 3.94 5.29
CA ASN A 74 4.04 3.77 6.01
C ASN A 74 3.09 4.90 5.62
N VAL A 75 1.95 4.56 5.02
CA VAL A 75 0.94 5.54 4.59
C VAL A 75 0.11 6.03 5.76
N ASP A 76 0.16 5.31 6.89
CA ASP A 76 -0.54 5.65 8.13
C ASP A 76 -2.04 5.89 7.91
N MET A 77 -2.69 4.85 7.42
CA MET A 77 -4.13 4.85 7.14
C MET A 77 -4.97 4.52 8.39
N SER A 78 -4.40 4.61 9.59
CA SER A 78 -5.13 4.43 10.84
C SER A 78 -6.33 5.37 10.86
N GLY A 79 -7.51 4.78 10.65
CA GLY A 79 -8.76 5.51 10.46
C GLY A 79 -9.27 6.13 11.76
N ASP A 80 -10.14 7.12 11.61
CA ASP A 80 -10.95 7.68 12.70
C ASP A 80 -11.73 6.54 13.39
N GLY A 81 -11.24 6.08 14.55
CA GLY A 81 -11.91 5.04 15.35
C GLY A 81 -11.02 3.88 15.79
N GLU A 82 -9.78 3.77 15.31
CA GLU A 82 -8.84 2.81 15.89
C GLU A 82 -8.42 3.27 17.31
N PRO A 83 -8.53 2.38 18.33
CA PRO A 83 -8.04 2.71 19.66
C PRO A 83 -6.55 3.05 19.63
N ILE A 84 -6.16 4.13 20.30
CA ILE A 84 -4.78 4.63 20.31
C ILE A 84 -3.78 3.57 20.82
N GLU A 85 -4.22 2.67 21.67
CA GLU A 85 -3.42 1.57 22.20
C GLU A 85 -3.03 0.59 21.09
N ILE A 86 -3.99 0.25 20.22
CA ILE A 86 -3.76 -0.66 19.07
C ILE A 86 -2.84 0.01 18.05
N HIS A 87 -3.09 1.28 17.74
CA HIS A 87 -2.23 2.07 16.86
C HIS A 87 -0.78 2.11 17.36
N ASN A 88 -0.59 2.38 18.66
CA ASN A 88 0.74 2.42 19.27
C ASN A 88 1.42 1.04 19.28
N GLU A 89 0.67 -0.05 19.46
CA GLU A 89 1.20 -1.41 19.42
C GLU A 89 1.71 -1.76 18.02
N ARG A 90 0.88 -1.55 17.00
CA ARG A 90 1.27 -1.74 15.58
C ARG A 90 2.49 -0.89 15.20
N TYR A 91 2.54 0.35 15.64
CA TYR A 91 3.68 1.21 15.37
C TYR A 91 4.97 0.70 16.02
N LYS A 92 4.91 0.11 17.22
CA LYS A 92 6.07 -0.54 17.85
C LYS A 92 6.52 -1.77 17.04
N GLU A 93 5.57 -2.55 16.53
CA GLU A 93 5.87 -3.71 15.67
C GLU A 93 6.57 -3.27 14.38
N LEU A 94 6.08 -2.24 13.71
CA LEU A 94 6.72 -1.63 12.55
C LEU A 94 8.16 -1.20 12.88
N MET A 95 8.38 -0.50 13.99
CA MET A 95 9.71 -0.07 14.41
C MET A 95 10.65 -1.25 14.68
N ASN A 96 10.15 -2.36 15.22
CA ASN A 96 10.93 -3.58 15.40
C ASN A 96 11.37 -4.18 14.05
N VAL A 97 10.49 -4.19 13.06
CA VAL A 97 10.82 -4.64 11.69
C VAL A 97 11.87 -3.73 11.06
N ILE A 98 11.68 -2.41 11.17
CA ILE A 98 12.63 -1.40 10.67
C ILE A 98 14.03 -1.61 11.26
N VAL A 99 14.12 -1.76 12.58
CA VAL A 99 15.39 -1.99 13.28
C VAL A 99 16.00 -3.34 12.88
N LYS A 100 15.19 -4.41 12.87
CA LYS A 100 15.65 -5.77 12.55
C LYS A 100 16.29 -5.87 11.16
N TYR A 101 15.73 -5.17 10.18
CA TYR A 101 16.18 -5.20 8.78
C TYR A 101 16.97 -3.96 8.37
N ASN A 102 17.26 -3.05 9.31
CA ASN A 102 17.95 -1.78 9.06
C ASN A 102 17.33 -0.99 7.90
N LEU A 103 16.00 -0.91 7.86
CA LEU A 103 15.27 -0.29 6.76
C LEU A 103 15.32 1.24 6.83
N LYS A 104 15.55 1.86 5.69
CA LYS A 104 15.22 3.28 5.52
C LYS A 104 13.70 3.41 5.43
N HIS A 105 13.11 4.35 6.16
CA HIS A 105 11.65 4.48 6.18
C HIS A 105 11.18 5.92 6.24
N PHE A 106 9.91 6.11 5.92
CA PHE A 106 9.18 7.36 6.08
C PHE A 106 7.72 7.07 6.40
N THR A 107 7.10 7.85 7.28
CA THR A 107 5.66 7.79 7.55
C THR A 107 4.99 9.03 6.96
N LEU A 108 4.03 8.85 6.05
CA LEU A 108 3.21 9.92 5.52
C LEU A 108 2.27 10.42 6.62
N LYS A 109 2.09 11.74 6.70
CA LYS A 109 1.25 12.36 7.73
C LYS A 109 0.28 13.37 7.11
N GLY A 110 -0.83 13.60 7.79
CA GLY A 110 -1.83 14.56 7.35
C GLY A 110 -2.95 13.92 6.53
N ASP A 111 -3.74 14.77 5.88
CA ASP A 111 -4.86 14.36 5.07
C ASP A 111 -4.43 13.72 3.73
N TYR A 112 -5.42 13.24 3.00
CA TYR A 112 -5.24 12.56 1.71
C TYR A 112 -4.36 13.36 0.71
N ASN A 113 -4.60 14.65 0.57
CA ASN A 113 -3.88 15.49 -0.40
C ASN A 113 -2.42 15.72 0.04
N ILE A 114 -2.20 15.94 1.33
CA ILE A 114 -0.87 16.08 1.92
C ILE A 114 -0.05 14.80 1.72
N LYS A 115 -0.66 13.62 1.92
CA LYS A 115 -0.01 12.33 1.68
C LYS A 115 0.39 12.15 0.21
N ILE A 116 -0.46 12.56 -0.74
CA ILE A 116 -0.12 12.55 -2.18
C ILE A 116 1.11 13.42 -2.47
N GLU A 117 1.14 14.65 -1.92
CA GLU A 117 2.28 15.57 -2.13
C GLU A 117 3.58 15.01 -1.53
N GLN A 118 3.52 14.46 -0.31
CA GLN A 118 4.66 13.85 0.35
C GLN A 118 5.18 12.65 -0.44
N LEU A 119 4.28 11.76 -0.89
CA LEU A 119 4.66 10.61 -1.70
C LEU A 119 5.25 11.02 -3.04
N SER A 120 4.68 12.04 -3.70
CA SER A 120 5.23 12.59 -4.95
C SER A 120 6.67 13.07 -4.78
N LYS A 121 6.97 13.79 -3.70
CA LYS A 121 8.34 14.24 -3.38
C LYS A 121 9.27 13.07 -3.14
N LEU A 122 8.83 12.06 -2.38
CA LEU A 122 9.62 10.85 -2.12
C LEU A 122 9.93 10.08 -3.41
N LEU A 123 8.95 9.91 -4.29
CA LEU A 123 9.14 9.24 -5.58
C LEU A 123 10.15 9.98 -6.47
N LEU A 124 10.11 11.31 -6.49
CA LEU A 124 11.06 12.15 -7.24
C LEU A 124 12.48 12.06 -6.67
N GLU A 125 12.60 12.01 -5.34
CA GLU A 125 13.88 11.93 -4.64
C GLU A 125 14.51 10.53 -4.75
N LYS A 126 13.74 9.49 -4.43
CA LYS A 126 14.24 8.11 -4.33
C LYS A 126 14.31 7.40 -5.68
N LYS A 127 13.45 7.77 -6.64
CA LYS A 127 13.39 7.20 -8.01
C LYS A 127 13.39 5.66 -8.00
N PRO A 128 12.49 5.01 -7.24
CA PRO A 128 12.53 3.56 -7.10
C PRO A 128 12.33 2.87 -8.45
N ASN A 129 13.05 1.77 -8.67
CA ASN A 129 12.87 0.93 -9.85
C ASN A 129 11.60 0.08 -9.74
N TYR A 130 11.21 -0.27 -8.50
CA TYR A 130 10.03 -1.07 -8.20
C TYR A 130 9.28 -0.49 -7.01
N ILE A 131 7.96 -0.61 -7.06
CA ILE A 131 7.08 -0.22 -5.96
C ILE A 131 6.20 -1.41 -5.62
N ALA A 132 6.34 -1.94 -4.40
CA ALA A 132 5.43 -2.92 -3.86
C ALA A 132 4.30 -2.21 -3.10
N VAL A 133 3.06 -2.60 -3.37
CA VAL A 133 1.86 -1.97 -2.82
C VAL A 133 0.82 -3.04 -2.52
N PRO A 134 -0.21 -2.75 -1.69
CA PRO A 134 -1.34 -3.64 -1.49
C PRO A 134 -2.04 -3.98 -2.80
N CYS A 135 -2.71 -5.13 -2.83
CA CYS A 135 -3.48 -5.53 -4.00
C CYS A 135 -4.68 -4.59 -4.20
N TYR A 136 -4.87 -4.11 -5.43
CA TYR A 136 -6.03 -3.26 -5.78
C TYR A 136 -7.38 -3.96 -5.55
N VAL A 137 -7.40 -5.27 -5.47
CA VAL A 137 -8.59 -6.11 -5.27
C VAL A 137 -8.77 -6.49 -3.80
N ASP A 138 -8.27 -5.68 -2.89
CA ASP A 138 -8.39 -5.90 -1.46
C ASP A 138 -9.80 -5.59 -0.95
N TRP A 139 -10.12 -6.17 0.20
CA TRP A 139 -11.38 -5.91 0.91
C TRP A 139 -11.31 -4.69 1.82
N HIS A 140 -10.09 -4.31 2.22
CA HIS A 140 -9.81 -3.16 3.08
C HIS A 140 -9.84 -1.87 2.26
N GLU A 141 -10.67 -0.94 2.67
CA GLU A 141 -10.82 0.35 1.97
C GLU A 141 -9.52 1.15 2.02
N GLU A 142 -8.80 1.09 3.14
CA GLU A 142 -7.52 1.75 3.36
C GLU A 142 -6.42 1.24 2.42
N HIS A 143 -6.43 -0.06 2.08
CA HIS A 143 -5.51 -0.64 1.09
C HIS A 143 -5.79 -0.09 -0.31
N ILE A 144 -7.08 0.01 -0.67
CA ILE A 144 -7.50 0.61 -1.94
C ILE A 144 -7.14 2.10 -1.99
N GLU A 145 -7.34 2.82 -0.88
CA GLU A 145 -7.00 4.24 -0.79
C GLU A 145 -5.48 4.46 -0.92
N THR A 146 -4.65 3.59 -0.33
CA THR A 146 -3.19 3.62 -0.52
C THR A 146 -2.82 3.52 -2.01
N MET A 147 -3.50 2.66 -2.77
CA MET A 147 -3.31 2.58 -4.23
C MET A 147 -3.73 3.86 -4.95
N HIS A 148 -4.82 4.50 -4.52
CA HIS A 148 -5.24 5.79 -5.09
C HIS A 148 -4.25 6.92 -4.77
N ILE A 149 -3.69 6.95 -3.55
CA ILE A 149 -2.63 7.90 -3.18
C ILE A 149 -1.43 7.72 -4.12
N LEU A 150 -0.98 6.48 -4.33
CA LEU A 150 0.14 6.21 -5.26
C LEU A 150 -0.20 6.66 -6.68
N LYS A 151 -1.36 6.29 -7.21
CA LYS A 151 -1.80 6.68 -8.55
C LYS A 151 -1.76 8.20 -8.72
N ASN A 152 -2.38 8.94 -7.79
CA ASN A 152 -2.44 10.39 -7.86
C ASN A 152 -1.05 11.04 -7.70
N ALA A 153 -0.17 10.46 -6.86
CA ALA A 153 1.21 10.90 -6.75
C ALA A 153 1.97 10.73 -8.07
N LEU A 154 1.81 9.61 -8.75
CA LEU A 154 2.42 9.36 -10.06
C LEU A 154 1.86 10.30 -11.16
N GLU A 155 0.56 10.56 -11.16
CA GLU A 155 -0.06 11.53 -12.07
C GLU A 155 0.47 12.95 -11.84
N MET A 156 0.62 13.36 -10.58
CA MET A 156 1.21 14.66 -10.21
C MET A 156 2.66 14.79 -10.71
N ILE A 157 3.45 13.73 -10.62
CA ILE A 157 4.83 13.71 -11.12
C ILE A 157 4.83 13.81 -12.65
N LYS A 158 4.00 13.02 -13.33
CA LYS A 158 3.92 12.98 -14.79
C LYS A 158 3.57 14.34 -15.37
N SER A 159 2.66 15.08 -14.74
CA SER A 159 2.31 16.44 -15.16
C SER A 159 3.47 17.45 -15.04
N LYS A 160 4.44 17.19 -14.17
CA LYS A 160 5.65 18.03 -14.00
C LYS A 160 6.79 17.64 -14.93
N TRP A 161 6.79 16.41 -15.48
CA TRP A 161 7.84 15.89 -16.37
C TRP A 161 7.44 15.89 -17.85
N GLY A 162 6.17 16.12 -18.16
CA GLY A 162 5.62 16.15 -19.52
C GLY A 162 5.55 17.54 -20.16
N GLY A 163 6.21 18.54 -19.56
CA GLY A 163 6.32 19.91 -20.09
C GLY A 163 7.69 20.17 -20.69
#